data_8cc132dde718d8091af9517cb323c41a
#
_entry.id   8cc132dde718d8091af9517cb323c41a
#
_cell.length_a   1.000
_cell.length_b   1.000
_cell.length_c   1.000
_cell.angle_alpha   90.00
_cell.angle_beta   90.00
_cell.angle_gamma   90.00
#
_symmetry.space_group_name_H-M   'P 1'
#
loop_
_entity.id
_entity.type
_entity.pdbx_description
1 polymer ?
#
loop_
_entity_poly.entity_id
_entity_poly.type
_entity_poly.pdbx_seq_one_letter_code
_entity_poly.pdbx_strand_id
1 'polypeptide(L)'
;GYRSMMSVQSSLVMHPIYSYGSEEQRQKYLPGLASGDLIGCFGLTEPDAGSDPSSMKTTAIKVKGGYSLSGSKMWISNSPIADVFVVWAKSKEHGDAIKGFILEKQMKGLSAPKIKGKLSLRASITGEIVMDNVFVPDENLLPNITGLKGPFGCLNRARYGIAWGVMGAAEDCWHRARQYTLDRKQFGKPLAATQLIQKKLADMQTEITLGLSAALQVGRLFDQGNLAPEAISLIKRNNCGKALEIARLSRDMHGGNGIHAEYQVMRHLMNLETVNTYEGTHDVHALICLLYTSPSPRDGIG
;
A
#
# COMPACT_ATOMS: atom_id res chain seq x y z
N GLY A 1 -10.76 0.97 -3.92
CA GLY A 1 -10.07 1.30 -5.18
C GLY A 1 -9.65 2.75 -5.22
N TYR A 2 -10.56 3.68 -4.99
CA TYR A 2 -10.27 5.12 -5.03
C TYR A 2 -9.17 5.54 -4.06
N ARG A 3 -9.22 5.07 -2.81
CA ARG A 3 -8.18 5.33 -1.82
C ARG A 3 -6.80 4.85 -2.29
N SER A 4 -6.71 3.66 -2.91
CA SER A 4 -5.43 3.14 -3.41
C SER A 4 -4.84 4.02 -4.50
N MET A 5 -5.66 4.51 -5.43
CA MET A 5 -5.24 5.47 -6.45
C MET A 5 -4.66 6.74 -5.81
N MET A 6 -5.40 7.36 -4.86
CA MET A 6 -4.97 8.57 -4.15
C MET A 6 -3.66 8.37 -3.38
N SER A 7 -3.53 7.24 -2.67
CA SER A 7 -2.35 6.93 -1.88
C SER A 7 -1.10 6.72 -2.76
N VAL A 8 -1.25 6.04 -3.89
CA VAL A 8 -0.15 5.88 -4.86
C VAL A 8 0.25 7.23 -5.43
N GLN A 9 -0.72 8.02 -5.88
CA GLN A 9 -0.48 9.36 -6.44
C GLN A 9 0.32 10.24 -5.47
N SER A 10 -0.16 10.38 -4.24
CA SER A 10 0.43 11.29 -3.25
C SER A 10 1.70 10.73 -2.59
N SER A 11 1.62 9.52 -2.00
CA SER A 11 2.69 8.99 -1.14
C SER A 11 3.80 8.29 -1.91
N LEU A 12 3.49 7.69 -3.07
CA LEU A 12 4.43 6.85 -3.80
C LEU A 12 4.95 7.51 -5.10
N VAL A 13 4.28 8.56 -5.61
CA VAL A 13 4.71 9.29 -6.82
C VAL A 13 5.11 10.72 -6.50
N MET A 14 4.20 11.53 -5.97
CA MET A 14 4.52 12.93 -5.65
C MET A 14 5.59 13.04 -4.57
N HIS A 15 5.49 12.22 -3.52
CA HIS A 15 6.45 12.26 -2.41
C HIS A 15 7.91 11.98 -2.84
N PRO A 16 8.26 10.92 -3.58
CA PRO A 16 9.64 10.72 -4.02
C PRO A 16 10.13 11.82 -4.96
N ILE A 17 9.31 12.36 -5.84
CA ILE A 17 9.67 13.49 -6.68
C ILE A 17 9.93 14.75 -5.82
N TYR A 18 9.07 15.03 -4.85
CA TYR A 18 9.25 16.15 -3.92
C TYR A 18 10.50 16.01 -3.06
N SER A 19 10.73 14.81 -2.47
CA SER A 19 11.78 14.61 -1.49
C SER A 19 13.15 14.29 -2.09
N TYR A 20 13.19 13.64 -3.23
CA TYR A 20 14.41 13.11 -3.83
C TYR A 20 14.72 13.69 -5.21
N GLY A 21 13.77 14.39 -5.81
CA GLY A 21 13.92 15.01 -7.12
C GLY A 21 14.71 16.31 -7.09
N SER A 22 15.18 16.75 -8.27
CA SER A 22 15.71 18.09 -8.50
C SER A 22 14.55 19.10 -8.54
N GLU A 23 14.90 20.40 -8.54
CA GLU A 23 13.89 21.46 -8.62
C GLU A 23 13.18 21.43 -9.99
N GLU A 24 13.90 21.14 -11.05
CA GLU A 24 13.35 21.00 -12.40
C GLU A 24 12.34 19.84 -12.47
N GLN A 25 12.65 18.70 -11.84
CA GLN A 25 11.73 17.56 -11.74
C GLN A 25 10.46 17.92 -10.94
N ARG A 26 10.61 18.65 -9.83
CA ARG A 26 9.46 19.11 -9.04
C ARG A 26 8.55 20.00 -9.84
N GLN A 27 9.11 21.02 -10.51
CA GLN A 27 8.36 21.96 -11.33
C GLN A 27 7.69 21.28 -12.54
N LYS A 28 8.35 20.30 -13.15
CA LYS A 28 7.83 19.58 -14.31
C LYS A 28 6.65 18.66 -13.97
N TYR A 29 6.73 17.92 -12.87
CA TYR A 29 5.77 16.82 -12.62
C TYR A 29 4.74 17.12 -11.53
N LEU A 30 5.12 17.82 -10.43
CA LEU A 30 4.22 17.96 -9.29
C LEU A 30 2.93 18.72 -9.58
N PRO A 31 2.92 19.82 -10.36
CA PRO A 31 1.66 20.52 -10.63
C PRO A 31 0.62 19.63 -11.32
N GLY A 32 1.00 18.93 -12.40
CA GLY A 32 0.10 18.03 -13.11
C GLY A 32 -0.31 16.78 -12.31
N LEU A 33 0.58 16.27 -11.45
CA LEU A 33 0.26 15.16 -10.54
C LEU A 33 -0.70 15.62 -9.43
N ALA A 34 -0.58 16.85 -8.94
CA ALA A 34 -1.42 17.39 -7.88
C ALA A 34 -2.83 17.74 -8.38
N SER A 35 -2.96 18.27 -9.62
CA SER A 35 -4.25 18.54 -10.25
C SER A 35 -4.97 17.26 -10.71
N GLY A 36 -4.22 16.17 -10.95
CA GLY A 36 -4.73 14.94 -11.53
C GLY A 36 -4.72 14.92 -13.05
N ASP A 37 -4.14 15.91 -13.70
CA ASP A 37 -3.91 15.93 -15.16
C ASP A 37 -2.88 14.87 -15.56
N LEU A 38 -1.97 14.52 -14.65
CA LEU A 38 -1.03 13.42 -14.77
C LEU A 38 -1.34 12.35 -13.71
N ILE A 39 -1.39 11.11 -14.13
CA ILE A 39 -1.51 9.95 -13.24
C ILE A 39 -0.15 9.29 -13.10
N GLY A 40 0.21 8.98 -11.84
CA GLY A 40 1.48 8.33 -11.54
C GLY A 40 1.33 6.90 -11.05
N CYS A 41 2.40 6.11 -11.20
CA CYS A 41 2.54 4.80 -10.59
C CYS A 41 3.94 4.59 -10.00
N PHE A 42 4.07 3.55 -9.14
CA PHE A 42 5.29 3.27 -8.38
C PHE A 42 5.74 1.83 -8.63
N GLY A 43 6.83 1.68 -9.35
CA GLY A 43 7.40 0.41 -9.77
C GLY A 43 8.52 -0.07 -8.85
N LEU A 44 8.18 -0.83 -7.80
CA LEU A 44 9.15 -1.47 -6.90
C LEU A 44 9.09 -2.99 -7.01
N THR A 45 7.93 -3.58 -6.71
CA THR A 45 7.71 -5.03 -6.65
C THR A 45 7.93 -5.69 -8.02
N GLU A 46 8.60 -6.84 -8.03
CA GLU A 46 8.80 -7.68 -9.21
C GLU A 46 8.12 -9.05 -9.03
N PRO A 47 7.93 -9.83 -10.11
CA PRO A 47 7.34 -11.17 -10.00
C PRO A 47 8.02 -12.06 -8.94
N ASP A 48 9.35 -12.00 -8.85
CA ASP A 48 10.17 -12.82 -7.95
C ASP A 48 10.72 -12.04 -6.74
N ALA A 49 10.39 -10.75 -6.59
CA ALA A 49 10.92 -9.88 -5.54
C ALA A 49 9.80 -9.02 -4.94
N GLY A 50 8.99 -9.60 -4.07
CA GLY A 50 7.91 -8.95 -3.34
C GLY A 50 8.33 -8.50 -1.95
N SER A 51 8.36 -9.42 -0.97
CA SER A 51 8.76 -9.14 0.41
C SER A 51 10.24 -8.78 0.56
N ASP A 52 11.08 -9.23 -0.36
CA ASP A 52 12.48 -8.85 -0.47
C ASP A 52 12.74 -8.00 -1.72
N PRO A 53 12.52 -6.68 -1.69
CA PRO A 53 12.79 -5.80 -2.81
C PRO A 53 14.30 -5.64 -3.12
N SER A 54 15.20 -6.05 -2.21
CA SER A 54 16.64 -6.03 -2.46
C SER A 54 17.07 -7.02 -3.53
N SER A 55 16.30 -8.09 -3.72
CA SER A 55 16.54 -9.12 -4.73
C SER A 55 16.05 -8.75 -6.13
N MET A 56 15.55 -7.51 -6.33
CA MET A 56 15.08 -7.07 -7.66
C MET A 56 16.08 -7.33 -8.76
N LYS A 57 15.57 -7.66 -9.94
CA LYS A 57 16.35 -7.95 -11.16
C LYS A 57 16.38 -6.80 -12.16
N THR A 58 15.44 -5.84 -12.06
CA THR A 58 15.42 -4.65 -12.93
C THR A 58 16.73 -3.89 -12.80
N THR A 59 17.36 -3.61 -13.95
CA THR A 59 18.65 -2.95 -14.03
C THR A 59 18.60 -1.66 -14.82
N ALA A 60 19.47 -0.73 -14.47
CA ALA A 60 19.75 0.50 -15.21
C ALA A 60 21.23 0.52 -15.59
N ILE A 61 21.53 0.53 -16.89
CA ILE A 61 22.87 0.57 -17.43
C ILE A 61 23.14 1.96 -17.99
N LYS A 62 24.24 2.59 -17.59
CA LYS A 62 24.64 3.90 -18.10
C LYS A 62 24.92 3.83 -19.62
N VAL A 63 24.33 4.77 -20.36
CA VAL A 63 24.55 4.98 -21.78
C VAL A 63 24.78 6.46 -22.05
N LYS A 64 25.11 6.85 -23.27
CA LYS A 64 25.35 8.27 -23.63
C LYS A 64 24.05 9.09 -23.36
N GLY A 65 24.13 10.05 -22.45
CA GLY A 65 23.07 10.99 -22.13
C GLY A 65 21.96 10.44 -21.23
N GLY A 66 22.13 9.23 -20.64
CA GLY A 66 21.11 8.65 -19.76
C GLY A 66 21.39 7.21 -19.37
N TYR A 67 20.32 6.47 -19.16
CA TYR A 67 20.33 5.07 -18.75
C TYR A 67 19.45 4.22 -19.65
N SER A 68 19.81 2.97 -19.85
CA SER A 68 18.95 1.94 -20.43
C SER A 68 18.40 1.06 -19.34
N LEU A 69 17.07 1.08 -19.15
CA LEU A 69 16.37 0.29 -18.14
C LEU A 69 15.76 -0.97 -18.75
N SER A 70 16.03 -2.12 -18.12
CA SER A 70 15.46 -3.41 -18.51
C SER A 70 14.97 -4.19 -17.29
N GLY A 71 13.80 -4.82 -17.40
CA GLY A 71 13.18 -5.62 -16.36
C GLY A 71 11.66 -5.49 -16.33
N SER A 72 11.03 -6.01 -15.29
CA SER A 72 9.58 -5.94 -15.13
C SER A 72 9.19 -5.67 -13.69
N LYS A 73 8.07 -4.95 -13.51
CA LYS A 73 7.42 -4.73 -12.22
C LYS A 73 6.02 -5.31 -12.25
N MET A 74 5.55 -5.82 -11.12
CA MET A 74 4.27 -6.52 -11.02
C MET A 74 3.41 -5.97 -9.88
N TRP A 75 2.09 -6.10 -10.00
CA TRP A 75 1.10 -5.60 -9.03
C TRP A 75 1.11 -4.08 -8.87
N ILE A 76 1.38 -3.35 -9.93
CA ILE A 76 1.55 -1.90 -9.90
C ILE A 76 0.21 -1.20 -10.08
N SER A 77 -0.25 -0.55 -9.02
CA SER A 77 -1.46 0.30 -9.06
C SER A 77 -1.25 1.45 -10.03
N ASN A 78 -2.27 1.73 -10.83
CA ASN A 78 -2.34 2.78 -11.84
C ASN A 78 -1.48 2.55 -13.10
N SER A 79 -0.54 1.59 -13.15
CA SER A 79 0.39 1.48 -14.30
C SER A 79 -0.30 1.46 -15.68
N PRO A 80 -1.46 0.80 -15.89
CA PRO A 80 -2.12 0.81 -17.20
C PRO A 80 -2.64 2.17 -17.66
N ILE A 81 -2.79 3.12 -16.75
CA ILE A 81 -3.31 4.46 -17.03
C ILE A 81 -2.31 5.57 -16.67
N ALA A 82 -1.13 5.19 -16.18
CA ALA A 82 -0.12 6.14 -15.72
C ALA A 82 0.51 6.91 -16.89
N ASP A 83 0.80 8.18 -16.65
CA ASP A 83 1.59 9.07 -17.50
C ASP A 83 3.03 9.15 -17.00
N VAL A 84 3.21 9.05 -15.67
CA VAL A 84 4.50 9.13 -14.96
C VAL A 84 4.73 7.87 -14.14
N PHE A 85 5.92 7.27 -14.28
CA PHE A 85 6.31 6.03 -13.62
C PHE A 85 7.54 6.28 -12.77
N VAL A 86 7.43 6.20 -11.45
CA VAL A 86 8.59 6.19 -10.55
C VAL A 86 9.06 4.75 -10.39
N VAL A 87 10.18 4.41 -11.00
CA VAL A 87 10.71 3.04 -11.07
C VAL A 87 12.01 2.92 -10.30
N TRP A 88 12.12 1.90 -9.46
CA TRP A 88 13.35 1.56 -8.74
C TRP A 88 14.08 0.42 -9.43
N ALA A 89 15.39 0.62 -9.68
CA ALA A 89 16.24 -0.32 -10.41
C ALA A 89 17.64 -0.35 -9.82
N LYS A 90 18.35 -1.48 -9.98
CA LYS A 90 19.79 -1.60 -9.69
C LYS A 90 20.59 -0.87 -10.74
N SER A 91 21.34 0.13 -10.34
CA SER A 91 22.20 0.90 -11.25
C SER A 91 23.61 0.31 -11.32
N LYS A 92 23.99 -0.16 -12.49
CA LYS A 92 25.33 -0.73 -12.70
C LYS A 92 26.46 0.30 -12.48
N GLU A 93 26.25 1.54 -12.90
CA GLU A 93 27.18 2.64 -12.66
C GLU A 93 27.42 2.92 -11.16
N HIS A 94 26.42 2.64 -10.31
CA HIS A 94 26.49 2.87 -8.87
C HIS A 94 26.73 1.58 -8.07
N GLY A 95 27.38 0.57 -8.65
CA GLY A 95 27.71 -0.69 -7.98
C GLY A 95 26.49 -1.49 -7.56
N ASP A 96 25.48 -1.58 -8.42
CA ASP A 96 24.18 -2.22 -8.16
C ASP A 96 23.36 -1.58 -7.03
N ALA A 97 23.69 -0.37 -6.61
CA ALA A 97 22.84 0.39 -5.69
C ALA A 97 21.48 0.68 -6.34
N ILE A 98 20.42 0.57 -5.54
CA ILE A 98 19.06 0.87 -5.99
C ILE A 98 18.91 2.38 -6.14
N LYS A 99 18.46 2.80 -7.33
CA LYS A 99 18.20 4.20 -7.72
C LYS A 99 16.75 4.33 -8.20
N GLY A 100 16.20 5.52 -8.04
CA GLY A 100 14.87 5.87 -8.55
C GLY A 100 14.97 6.60 -9.90
N PHE A 101 14.11 6.24 -10.83
CA PHE A 101 14.02 6.82 -12.16
C PHE A 101 12.59 7.26 -12.46
N ILE A 102 12.44 8.39 -13.14
CA ILE A 102 11.14 8.87 -13.62
C ILE A 102 11.03 8.51 -15.10
N LEU A 103 10.11 7.62 -15.45
CA LEU A 103 9.79 7.28 -16.83
C LEU A 103 8.47 7.95 -17.22
N GLU A 104 8.34 8.22 -18.52
CA GLU A 104 7.13 8.79 -19.12
C GLU A 104 6.51 7.77 -20.08
N LYS A 105 5.18 7.76 -20.15
CA LYS A 105 4.37 6.77 -20.89
C LYS A 105 4.79 6.52 -22.33
N GLN A 106 5.26 7.56 -23.01
CA GLN A 106 5.64 7.52 -24.42
C GLN A 106 7.06 6.99 -24.67
N MET A 107 7.84 6.68 -23.63
CA MET A 107 9.20 6.18 -23.80
C MET A 107 9.19 4.83 -24.53
N LYS A 108 10.01 4.72 -25.58
CA LYS A 108 10.11 3.51 -26.39
C LYS A 108 10.60 2.33 -25.55
N GLY A 109 9.96 1.18 -25.68
CA GLY A 109 10.26 -0.04 -24.92
C GLY A 109 9.54 -0.15 -23.60
N LEU A 110 8.77 0.88 -23.18
CA LEU A 110 7.92 0.85 -22.00
C LEU A 110 6.51 0.36 -22.36
N SER A 111 5.99 -0.60 -21.60
CA SER A 111 4.59 -1.02 -21.67
C SER A 111 4.04 -1.35 -20.29
N ALA A 112 2.72 -1.20 -20.11
CA ALA A 112 2.06 -1.41 -18.84
C ALA A 112 0.75 -2.20 -18.99
N PRO A 113 0.84 -3.52 -19.25
CA PRO A 113 -0.34 -4.36 -19.43
C PRO A 113 -1.17 -4.48 -18.15
N LYS A 114 -2.49 -4.47 -18.30
CA LYS A 114 -3.43 -4.60 -17.18
C LYS A 114 -3.52 -6.03 -16.67
N ILE A 115 -3.42 -6.22 -15.37
CA ILE A 115 -3.73 -7.49 -14.70
C ILE A 115 -5.26 -7.65 -14.62
N LYS A 116 -5.77 -8.74 -15.18
CA LYS A 116 -7.20 -9.11 -15.18
C LYS A 116 -7.48 -10.13 -14.09
N GLY A 117 -8.76 -10.31 -13.75
CA GLY A 117 -9.22 -11.40 -12.87
C GLY A 117 -8.96 -11.21 -11.38
N LYS A 118 -8.56 -10.02 -10.90
CA LYS A 118 -8.46 -9.75 -9.46
C LYS A 118 -9.82 -9.89 -8.78
N LEU A 119 -9.87 -10.58 -7.65
CA LEU A 119 -11.07 -10.72 -6.81
C LEU A 119 -11.16 -9.62 -5.73
N SER A 120 -10.06 -8.93 -5.47
CA SER A 120 -9.90 -7.89 -4.45
C SER A 120 -9.50 -6.55 -5.09
N LEU A 121 -9.87 -5.44 -4.48
CA LEU A 121 -9.60 -4.08 -4.98
C LEU A 121 -9.92 -3.91 -6.48
N ARG A 122 -11.05 -4.44 -6.91
CA ARG A 122 -11.42 -4.50 -8.34
C ARG A 122 -11.56 -3.14 -9.00
N ALA A 123 -11.89 -2.10 -8.22
CA ALA A 123 -11.95 -0.71 -8.69
C ALA A 123 -10.55 -0.04 -8.76
N SER A 124 -9.50 -0.67 -8.24
CA SER A 124 -8.12 -0.20 -8.39
C SER A 124 -7.53 -0.81 -9.66
N ILE A 125 -7.28 0.02 -10.66
CA ILE A 125 -6.61 -0.41 -11.89
C ILE A 125 -5.18 -0.81 -11.54
N THR A 126 -4.80 -2.04 -11.86
CA THR A 126 -3.48 -2.61 -11.51
C THR A 126 -2.91 -3.31 -12.72
N GLY A 127 -1.63 -3.18 -12.93
CA GLY A 127 -0.92 -3.79 -14.06
C GLY A 127 0.51 -4.17 -13.74
N GLU A 128 1.24 -4.43 -14.78
CA GLU A 128 2.67 -4.61 -14.79
C GLU A 128 3.36 -3.34 -15.32
N ILE A 129 4.66 -3.26 -15.20
CA ILE A 129 5.52 -2.35 -15.97
C ILE A 129 6.57 -3.24 -16.63
N VAL A 130 6.61 -3.25 -17.95
CA VAL A 130 7.61 -4.01 -18.72
C VAL A 130 8.53 -3.03 -19.41
N MET A 131 9.81 -3.19 -19.21
CA MET A 131 10.86 -2.32 -19.74
C MET A 131 11.82 -3.16 -20.59
N ASP A 132 11.88 -2.85 -21.87
CA ASP A 132 12.81 -3.45 -22.82
C ASP A 132 13.76 -2.36 -23.35
N ASN A 133 14.92 -2.23 -22.71
CA ASN A 133 15.94 -1.25 -23.05
C ASN A 133 15.37 0.18 -23.15
N VAL A 134 14.54 0.58 -22.19
CA VAL A 134 13.93 1.91 -22.15
C VAL A 134 15.02 2.95 -21.89
N PHE A 135 15.21 3.88 -22.84
CA PHE A 135 16.11 5.01 -22.63
C PHE A 135 15.47 6.03 -21.68
N VAL A 136 16.16 6.31 -20.58
CA VAL A 136 15.79 7.29 -19.58
C VAL A 136 16.87 8.35 -19.49
N PRO A 137 16.61 9.62 -19.82
CA PRO A 137 17.60 10.70 -19.77
C PRO A 137 18.21 10.89 -18.37
N ASP A 138 19.41 11.43 -18.28
CA ASP A 138 20.12 11.67 -17.01
C ASP A 138 19.32 12.54 -16.06
N GLU A 139 18.62 13.54 -16.58
CA GLU A 139 17.76 14.43 -15.81
C GLU A 139 16.52 13.74 -15.18
N ASN A 140 16.22 12.51 -15.57
CA ASN A 140 15.12 11.74 -15.01
C ASN A 140 15.56 10.76 -13.88
N LEU A 141 16.85 10.72 -13.55
CA LEU A 141 17.32 10.07 -12.32
C LEU A 141 16.93 10.92 -11.08
N LEU A 142 16.42 10.31 -10.03
CA LEU A 142 16.23 10.97 -8.74
C LEU A 142 17.60 11.18 -8.07
N PRO A 143 18.11 12.42 -7.99
CA PRO A 143 19.51 12.65 -7.63
C PRO A 143 19.79 12.48 -6.13
N ASN A 144 18.80 12.75 -5.27
CA ASN A 144 18.99 12.94 -3.84
C ASN A 144 18.74 11.68 -3.02
N ILE A 145 18.83 10.48 -3.66
CA ILE A 145 18.58 9.22 -2.95
C ILE A 145 19.41 8.06 -3.53
N THR A 146 19.80 7.16 -2.64
CA THR A 146 20.47 5.90 -2.99
C THR A 146 20.05 4.79 -2.03
N GLY A 147 19.86 3.58 -2.54
CA GLY A 147 19.52 2.39 -1.78
C GLY A 147 18.04 2.30 -1.40
N LEU A 148 17.71 1.31 -0.59
CA LEU A 148 16.33 1.00 -0.16
C LEU A 148 15.69 2.07 0.73
N LYS A 149 16.47 3.01 1.28
CA LYS A 149 15.92 4.14 2.04
C LYS A 149 14.92 4.96 1.21
N GLY A 150 15.13 5.05 -0.10
CA GLY A 150 14.22 5.75 -1.01
C GLY A 150 12.82 5.14 -1.04
N PRO A 151 12.66 3.94 -1.56
CA PRO A 151 11.33 3.31 -1.63
C PRO A 151 10.71 3.08 -0.24
N PHE A 152 11.50 2.77 0.79
CA PHE A 152 10.97 2.57 2.14
C PHE A 152 10.47 3.87 2.79
N GLY A 153 11.10 5.01 2.53
CA GLY A 153 10.58 6.31 2.95
C GLY A 153 9.20 6.61 2.37
N CYS A 154 8.99 6.28 1.10
CA CYS A 154 7.70 6.39 0.42
C CYS A 154 6.66 5.43 1.03
N LEU A 155 7.04 4.16 1.21
CA LEU A 155 6.17 3.13 1.78
C LEU A 155 5.73 3.46 3.20
N ASN A 156 6.57 4.04 4.04
CA ASN A 156 6.19 4.40 5.42
C ASN A 156 5.04 5.42 5.43
N ARG A 157 5.05 6.41 4.54
CA ARG A 157 3.92 7.34 4.39
C ARG A 157 2.64 6.65 3.93
N ALA A 158 2.74 5.78 2.93
CA ALA A 158 1.61 5.02 2.43
C ALA A 158 1.05 4.06 3.49
N ARG A 159 1.90 3.36 4.24
CA ARG A 159 1.53 2.46 5.34
C ARG A 159 0.78 3.18 6.46
N TYR A 160 1.20 4.39 6.82
CA TYR A 160 0.48 5.22 7.78
C TYR A 160 -0.94 5.52 7.29
N GLY A 161 -1.09 5.93 6.03
CA GLY A 161 -2.41 6.14 5.42
C GLY A 161 -3.27 4.86 5.35
N ILE A 162 -2.64 3.68 5.17
CA ILE A 162 -3.34 2.39 5.23
C ILE A 162 -3.93 2.17 6.61
N ALA A 163 -3.16 2.40 7.68
CA ALA A 163 -3.59 2.19 9.06
C ALA A 163 -4.87 2.97 9.41
N TRP A 164 -5.05 4.17 8.85
CA TRP A 164 -6.29 4.94 8.93
C TRP A 164 -7.41 4.37 8.06
N GLY A 165 -7.11 4.13 6.79
CA GLY A 165 -8.13 3.76 5.80
C GLY A 165 -8.82 2.44 6.09
N VAL A 166 -8.14 1.48 6.73
CA VAL A 166 -8.75 0.19 7.09
C VAL A 166 -9.71 0.31 8.27
N MET A 167 -9.47 1.27 9.17
CA MET A 167 -10.42 1.53 10.27
C MET A 167 -11.74 2.08 9.75
N GLY A 168 -11.73 2.95 8.73
CA GLY A 168 -12.97 3.37 8.07
C GLY A 168 -13.74 2.22 7.40
N ALA A 169 -13.04 1.24 6.83
CA ALA A 169 -13.69 0.02 6.33
C ALA A 169 -14.27 -0.83 7.46
N ALA A 170 -13.57 -0.92 8.60
CA ALA A 170 -14.06 -1.62 9.79
C ALA A 170 -15.30 -0.93 10.39
N GLU A 171 -15.31 0.39 10.45
CA GLU A 171 -16.48 1.18 10.89
C GLU A 171 -17.71 0.93 10.01
N ASP A 172 -17.55 0.95 8.67
CA ASP A 172 -18.65 0.66 7.75
C ASP A 172 -19.17 -0.78 7.96
N CYS A 173 -18.28 -1.75 8.14
CA CYS A 173 -18.67 -3.13 8.46
C CYS A 173 -19.43 -3.22 9.78
N TRP A 174 -19.00 -2.51 10.81
CA TRP A 174 -19.66 -2.47 12.12
C TRP A 174 -21.04 -1.84 12.03
N HIS A 175 -21.17 -0.68 11.39
CA HIS A 175 -22.46 0.01 11.22
C HIS A 175 -23.47 -0.86 10.46
N ARG A 176 -23.04 -1.52 9.36
CA ARG A 176 -23.91 -2.43 8.59
C ARG A 176 -24.35 -3.63 9.41
N ALA A 177 -23.43 -4.27 10.13
CA ALA A 177 -23.75 -5.40 10.99
C ALA A 177 -24.70 -5.02 12.10
N ARG A 178 -24.46 -3.87 12.77
CA ARG A 178 -25.34 -3.33 13.79
C ARG A 178 -26.76 -3.12 13.26
N GLN A 179 -26.91 -2.39 12.14
CA GLN A 179 -28.23 -2.12 11.58
C GLN A 179 -28.92 -3.41 11.14
N TYR A 180 -28.24 -4.28 10.42
CA TYR A 180 -28.79 -5.54 9.98
C TYR A 180 -29.28 -6.40 11.14
N THR A 181 -28.55 -6.50 12.24
CA THR A 181 -28.92 -7.31 13.40
C THR A 181 -30.04 -6.71 14.24
N LEU A 182 -30.27 -5.39 14.16
CA LEU A 182 -31.44 -4.72 14.73
C LEU A 182 -32.72 -5.03 13.94
N ASP A 183 -32.61 -5.07 12.61
CA ASP A 183 -33.77 -5.23 11.73
C ASP A 183 -34.13 -6.71 11.52
N ARG A 184 -33.14 -7.58 11.40
CA ARG A 184 -33.33 -9.01 11.14
C ARG A 184 -33.82 -9.75 12.38
N LYS A 185 -35.01 -10.38 12.28
CA LYS A 185 -35.58 -11.18 13.33
C LYS A 185 -35.41 -12.67 13.06
N GLN A 186 -35.02 -13.41 14.09
CA GLN A 186 -35.08 -14.88 14.15
C GLN A 186 -35.46 -15.30 15.54
N PHE A 187 -36.16 -16.46 15.68
CA PHE A 187 -36.68 -16.93 16.97
C PHE A 187 -37.56 -15.87 17.66
N GLY A 188 -38.33 -15.13 16.87
CA GLY A 188 -39.30 -14.13 17.37
C GLY A 188 -38.71 -12.80 17.83
N LYS A 189 -37.39 -12.58 17.76
CA LYS A 189 -36.73 -11.37 18.25
C LYS A 189 -35.58 -10.91 17.29
N PRO A 190 -35.17 -9.62 17.36
CA PRO A 190 -34.02 -9.15 16.62
C PRO A 190 -32.75 -9.95 16.95
N LEU A 191 -31.85 -10.17 15.97
CA LEU A 191 -30.56 -10.83 16.22
C LEU A 191 -29.76 -10.08 17.30
N ALA A 192 -29.81 -8.75 17.32
CA ALA A 192 -29.14 -7.90 18.30
C ALA A 192 -29.61 -8.13 19.75
N ALA A 193 -30.75 -8.82 19.96
CA ALA A 193 -31.20 -9.21 21.29
C ALA A 193 -30.46 -10.45 21.85
N THR A 194 -29.54 -11.05 21.10
CA THR A 194 -28.75 -12.20 21.53
C THR A 194 -27.36 -11.78 22.03
N GLN A 195 -26.93 -12.36 23.16
CA GLN A 195 -25.65 -11.99 23.79
C GLN A 195 -24.42 -12.22 22.88
N LEU A 196 -24.43 -13.26 22.04
CA LEU A 196 -23.31 -13.53 21.11
C LEU A 196 -23.16 -12.42 20.07
N ILE A 197 -24.27 -11.85 19.58
CA ILE A 197 -24.23 -10.71 18.65
C ILE A 197 -23.77 -9.44 19.37
N GLN A 198 -24.31 -9.18 20.58
CA GLN A 198 -23.91 -8.02 21.39
C GLN A 198 -22.41 -8.04 21.70
N LYS A 199 -21.88 -9.22 22.08
CA LYS A 199 -20.45 -9.39 22.32
C LYS A 199 -19.62 -9.09 21.06
N LYS A 200 -19.98 -9.65 19.91
CA LYS A 200 -19.28 -9.38 18.64
C LYS A 200 -19.27 -7.87 18.32
N LEU A 201 -20.39 -7.18 18.46
CA LEU A 201 -20.48 -5.74 18.21
C LEU A 201 -19.62 -4.92 19.19
N ALA A 202 -19.57 -5.30 20.46
CA ALA A 202 -18.74 -4.64 21.47
C ALA A 202 -17.23 -4.86 21.18
N ASP A 203 -16.83 -6.09 20.88
CA ASP A 203 -15.44 -6.41 20.54
C ASP A 203 -14.98 -5.63 19.30
N MET A 204 -15.80 -5.60 18.23
CA MET A 204 -15.51 -4.84 17.01
C MET A 204 -15.33 -3.35 17.30
N GLN A 205 -16.23 -2.74 18.09
CA GLN A 205 -16.15 -1.32 18.46
C GLN A 205 -14.89 -1.01 19.27
N THR A 206 -14.52 -1.91 20.19
CA THR A 206 -13.30 -1.78 20.98
C THR A 206 -12.06 -1.73 20.09
N GLU A 207 -11.91 -2.69 19.19
CA GLU A 207 -10.76 -2.76 18.28
C GLU A 207 -10.67 -1.56 17.31
N ILE A 208 -11.81 -1.06 16.83
CA ILE A 208 -11.87 0.16 16.02
C ILE A 208 -11.36 1.35 16.83
N THR A 209 -11.84 1.54 18.05
CA THR A 209 -11.46 2.64 18.92
C THR A 209 -9.96 2.62 19.25
N LEU A 210 -9.42 1.46 19.59
CA LEU A 210 -7.99 1.29 19.86
C LEU A 210 -7.14 1.54 18.61
N GLY A 211 -7.56 1.02 17.44
CA GLY A 211 -6.87 1.22 16.17
C GLY A 211 -6.81 2.68 15.73
N LEU A 212 -7.91 3.42 15.88
CA LEU A 212 -7.97 4.86 15.60
C LEU A 212 -7.09 5.66 16.58
N SER A 213 -7.16 5.34 17.88
CA SER A 213 -6.36 6.00 18.92
C SER A 213 -4.85 5.81 18.68
N ALA A 214 -4.44 4.57 18.33
CA ALA A 214 -3.05 4.27 18.00
C ALA A 214 -2.58 5.01 16.74
N ALA A 215 -3.40 5.04 15.69
CA ALA A 215 -3.08 5.77 14.46
C ALA A 215 -2.94 7.28 14.70
N LEU A 216 -3.81 7.87 15.53
CA LEU A 216 -3.72 9.28 15.93
C LEU A 216 -2.43 9.57 16.69
N GLN A 217 -2.07 8.73 17.66
CA GLN A 217 -0.85 8.90 18.43
C GLN A 217 0.41 8.79 17.57
N VAL A 218 0.46 7.81 16.66
CA VAL A 218 1.57 7.68 15.70
C VAL A 218 1.67 8.91 14.80
N GLY A 219 0.55 9.50 14.36
CA GLY A 219 0.53 10.74 13.59
C GLY A 219 1.12 11.92 14.35
N ARG A 220 0.77 12.07 15.63
CA ARG A 220 1.33 13.12 16.48
C ARG A 220 2.84 12.98 16.66
N LEU A 221 3.33 11.76 16.85
CA LEU A 221 4.78 11.49 16.91
C LEU A 221 5.47 11.77 15.57
N PHE A 222 4.80 11.49 14.46
CA PHE A 222 5.30 11.80 13.12
C PHE A 222 5.50 13.31 12.93
N ASP A 223 4.49 14.11 13.30
CA ASP A 223 4.53 15.58 13.18
C ASP A 223 5.62 16.20 14.08
N GLN A 224 5.92 15.57 15.21
CA GLN A 224 6.99 15.96 16.13
C GLN A 224 8.40 15.54 15.68
N GLY A 225 8.52 14.74 14.61
CA GLY A 225 9.80 14.19 14.15
C GLY A 225 10.38 13.09 15.05
N ASN A 226 9.60 12.56 16.00
CA ASN A 226 10.02 11.59 17.01
C ASN A 226 9.52 10.15 16.73
N LEU A 227 9.15 9.86 15.49
CA LEU A 227 8.57 8.57 15.13
C LEU A 227 9.63 7.56 14.70
N ALA A 228 9.69 6.43 15.39
CA ALA A 228 10.39 5.26 14.92
C ALA A 228 9.60 4.60 13.76
N PRO A 229 10.23 4.29 12.61
CA PRO A 229 9.54 3.70 11.45
C PRO A 229 8.78 2.41 11.76
N GLU A 230 9.23 1.65 12.74
CA GLU A 230 8.63 0.40 13.21
C GLU A 230 7.26 0.60 13.84
N ALA A 231 7.01 1.77 14.44
CA ALA A 231 5.68 2.12 14.96
C ALA A 231 4.64 2.20 13.85
N ILE A 232 5.02 2.62 12.63
CA ILE A 232 4.15 2.57 11.45
C ILE A 232 3.84 1.12 11.07
N SER A 233 4.84 0.24 11.10
CA SER A 233 4.66 -1.19 10.86
C SER A 233 3.71 -1.82 11.86
N LEU A 234 3.83 -1.47 13.14
CA LEU A 234 2.97 -1.96 14.21
C LEU A 234 1.50 -1.58 13.97
N ILE A 235 1.21 -0.31 13.72
CA ILE A 235 -0.19 0.12 13.49
C ILE A 235 -0.75 -0.41 12.16
N LYS A 236 0.06 -0.49 11.09
CA LYS A 236 -0.38 -1.08 9.82
C LYS A 236 -0.74 -2.55 10.03
N ARG A 237 0.13 -3.32 10.68
CA ARG A 237 -0.11 -4.73 10.99
C ARG A 237 -1.39 -4.90 11.82
N ASN A 238 -1.48 -4.21 12.96
CA ASN A 238 -2.61 -4.33 13.86
C ASN A 238 -3.93 -3.96 13.17
N ASN A 239 -4.00 -2.76 12.60
CA ASN A 239 -5.24 -2.22 12.06
C ASN A 239 -5.74 -3.01 10.85
N CYS A 240 -4.84 -3.47 9.96
CA CYS A 240 -5.22 -4.32 8.82
C CYS A 240 -5.78 -5.68 9.29
N GLY A 241 -5.09 -6.34 10.23
CA GLY A 241 -5.55 -7.62 10.78
C GLY A 241 -6.90 -7.49 11.47
N LYS A 242 -7.06 -6.48 12.33
CA LYS A 242 -8.32 -6.23 13.05
C LYS A 242 -9.47 -5.84 12.13
N ALA A 243 -9.21 -5.01 11.13
CA ALA A 243 -10.23 -4.66 10.13
C ALA A 243 -10.70 -5.91 9.35
N LEU A 244 -9.79 -6.82 9.00
CA LEU A 244 -10.11 -8.07 8.32
C LEU A 244 -10.94 -9.00 9.21
N GLU A 245 -10.59 -9.14 10.50
CA GLU A 245 -11.37 -9.89 11.49
C GLU A 245 -12.78 -9.31 11.63
N ILE A 246 -12.91 -7.98 11.76
CA ILE A 246 -14.18 -7.26 11.83
C ILE A 246 -15.03 -7.49 10.59
N ALA A 247 -14.44 -7.43 9.40
CA ALA A 247 -15.17 -7.71 8.14
C ALA A 247 -15.69 -9.16 8.09
N ARG A 248 -14.92 -10.14 8.56
CA ARG A 248 -15.34 -11.55 8.67
C ARG A 248 -16.50 -11.71 9.66
N LEU A 249 -16.44 -11.08 10.82
CA LEU A 249 -17.52 -11.09 11.81
C LEU A 249 -18.79 -10.42 11.27
N SER A 250 -18.64 -9.28 10.58
CA SER A 250 -19.77 -8.59 9.95
C SER A 250 -20.43 -9.48 8.89
N ARG A 251 -19.64 -10.10 8.00
CA ARG A 251 -20.15 -11.04 7.00
C ARG A 251 -20.90 -12.22 7.68
N ASP A 252 -20.33 -12.77 8.74
CA ASP A 252 -20.93 -13.87 9.49
C ASP A 252 -22.30 -13.46 10.11
N MET A 253 -22.38 -12.29 10.73
CA MET A 253 -23.63 -11.77 11.32
C MET A 253 -24.75 -11.53 10.30
N HIS A 254 -24.42 -11.34 9.03
CA HIS A 254 -25.42 -11.24 7.93
C HIS A 254 -25.90 -12.62 7.44
N GLY A 255 -25.34 -13.73 7.91
CA GLY A 255 -25.70 -15.07 7.46
C GLY A 255 -25.51 -15.22 5.94
N GLY A 256 -26.48 -15.84 5.26
CA GLY A 256 -26.47 -15.99 3.80
C GLY A 256 -26.44 -14.68 3.03
N ASN A 257 -27.05 -13.62 3.55
CA ASN A 257 -27.02 -12.29 2.94
C ASN A 257 -25.61 -11.67 2.94
N GLY A 258 -24.72 -12.09 3.84
CA GLY A 258 -23.36 -11.58 3.96
C GLY A 258 -22.46 -11.87 2.75
N ILE A 259 -22.83 -12.79 1.87
CA ILE A 259 -22.08 -13.08 0.63
C ILE A 259 -22.62 -12.32 -0.58
N HIS A 260 -23.74 -11.63 -0.44
CA HIS A 260 -24.40 -10.92 -1.55
C HIS A 260 -23.87 -9.49 -1.68
N ALA A 261 -23.71 -9.02 -2.91
CA ALA A 261 -23.12 -7.70 -3.22
C ALA A 261 -23.92 -6.53 -2.63
N GLU A 262 -25.23 -6.67 -2.47
CA GLU A 262 -26.13 -5.65 -1.92
C GLU A 262 -25.74 -5.21 -0.51
N TYR A 263 -25.27 -6.15 0.33
CA TYR A 263 -24.91 -5.87 1.73
C TYR A 263 -23.49 -5.28 1.89
N GLN A 264 -22.68 -5.25 0.85
CA GLN A 264 -21.35 -4.62 0.78
C GLN A 264 -20.26 -5.24 1.69
N VAL A 265 -20.61 -6.01 2.72
CA VAL A 265 -19.64 -6.53 3.70
C VAL A 265 -18.63 -7.49 3.08
N MET A 266 -19.06 -8.33 2.13
CA MET A 266 -18.15 -9.22 1.38
C MET A 266 -17.17 -8.44 0.51
N ARG A 267 -17.56 -7.29 -0.02
CA ARG A 267 -16.65 -6.40 -0.75
C ARG A 267 -15.53 -5.89 0.15
N HIS A 268 -15.84 -5.48 1.37
CA HIS A 268 -14.83 -5.06 2.35
C HIS A 268 -13.90 -6.22 2.71
N LEU A 269 -14.45 -7.40 2.98
CA LEU A 269 -13.67 -8.59 3.30
C LEU A 269 -12.66 -8.92 2.20
N MET A 270 -13.11 -9.03 0.95
CA MET A 270 -12.22 -9.29 -0.18
C MET A 270 -11.15 -8.21 -0.35
N ASN A 271 -11.51 -6.94 -0.20
CA ASN A 271 -10.55 -5.84 -0.33
C ASN A 271 -9.50 -5.85 0.79
N LEU A 272 -9.89 -6.15 2.01
CA LEU A 272 -9.00 -6.18 3.17
C LEU A 272 -7.99 -7.34 3.11
N GLU A 273 -8.28 -8.44 2.42
CA GLU A 273 -7.28 -9.49 2.16
C GLU A 273 -6.06 -8.93 1.40
N THR A 274 -6.29 -8.10 0.37
CA THR A 274 -5.17 -7.42 -0.32
C THR A 274 -4.47 -6.42 0.60
N VAL A 275 -5.22 -5.61 1.33
CA VAL A 275 -4.65 -4.56 2.20
C VAL A 275 -3.81 -5.16 3.32
N ASN A 276 -4.21 -6.31 3.86
CA ASN A 276 -3.42 -7.06 4.84
C ASN A 276 -2.11 -7.62 4.24
N THR A 277 -2.08 -7.84 2.91
CA THR A 277 -0.97 -8.47 2.20
C THR A 277 0.05 -7.47 1.63
N TYR A 278 -0.40 -6.39 0.99
CA TYR A 278 0.48 -5.48 0.26
C TYR A 278 1.23 -4.50 1.17
N GLU A 279 2.23 -3.81 0.60
CA GLU A 279 3.10 -2.84 1.29
C GLU A 279 3.78 -3.42 2.55
N GLY A 280 4.17 -4.67 2.47
CA GLY A 280 4.62 -5.52 3.56
C GLY A 280 3.49 -6.39 4.08
N THR A 281 3.70 -7.70 4.05
CA THR A 281 2.73 -8.67 4.58
C THR A 281 2.56 -8.52 6.09
N HIS A 282 1.48 -9.06 6.62
CA HIS A 282 1.24 -9.10 8.07
C HIS A 282 2.44 -9.66 8.85
N ASP A 283 3.09 -10.72 8.30
CA ASP A 283 4.23 -11.39 8.93
C ASP A 283 5.53 -10.59 8.78
N VAL A 284 5.77 -9.96 7.60
CA VAL A 284 6.91 -9.04 7.42
C VAL A 284 6.86 -7.91 8.44
N HIS A 285 5.68 -7.34 8.68
CA HIS A 285 5.51 -6.30 9.70
C HIS A 285 5.72 -6.84 11.12
N ALA A 286 5.38 -8.10 11.40
CA ALA A 286 5.67 -8.73 12.69
C ALA A 286 7.18 -8.79 12.95
N LEU A 287 7.97 -9.20 11.94
CA LEU A 287 9.43 -9.23 12.04
C LEU A 287 10.03 -7.83 12.24
N ILE A 288 9.53 -6.81 11.52
CA ILE A 288 9.99 -5.43 11.70
C ILE A 288 9.72 -4.95 13.14
N CYS A 289 8.52 -5.22 13.67
CA CYS A 289 8.18 -4.85 15.05
C CYS A 289 9.06 -5.56 16.07
N LEU A 290 9.37 -6.86 15.86
CA LEU A 290 10.21 -7.66 16.75
C LEU A 290 11.64 -7.13 16.80
N LEU A 291 12.23 -6.80 15.66
CA LEU A 291 13.59 -6.24 15.56
C LEU A 291 13.75 -4.92 16.33
N TYR A 292 12.68 -4.15 16.47
CA TYR A 292 12.68 -2.91 17.26
C TYR A 292 12.62 -3.15 18.78
N THR A 293 11.94 -4.22 19.20
CA THR A 293 11.61 -4.47 20.60
C THR A 293 12.55 -5.44 21.31
N SER A 294 13.41 -6.16 20.57
CA SER A 294 14.29 -7.18 21.13
C SER A 294 15.56 -7.30 20.30
N PRO A 295 16.74 -7.53 20.94
CA PRO A 295 17.91 -8.03 20.21
C PRO A 295 17.47 -9.28 19.42
N SER A 296 17.95 -9.41 18.20
CA SER A 296 17.65 -10.59 17.38
C SER A 296 18.02 -11.85 18.17
N PRO A 297 17.16 -12.90 18.21
CA PRO A 297 17.55 -14.17 18.78
C PRO A 297 18.83 -14.76 18.15
N ARG A 298 19.24 -14.25 16.97
CA ARG A 298 20.49 -14.64 16.29
C ARG A 298 21.71 -13.89 16.85
N ASP A 299 21.53 -12.74 17.53
CA ASP A 299 22.64 -11.95 18.09
C ASP A 299 23.10 -12.51 19.45
N GLY A 300 22.39 -13.51 20.01
CA GLY A 300 22.72 -14.21 21.25
C GLY A 300 23.31 -15.62 21.07
N ILE A 301 23.59 -16.06 19.86
CA ILE A 301 24.27 -17.32 19.55
C ILE A 301 25.59 -16.95 18.86
N GLY A 302 26.52 -16.42 19.63
CA GLY A 302 27.94 -16.30 19.32
C GLY A 302 28.70 -17.44 19.95
#